data_a78c9848cf4b2062ce9e64d20a32ff42
#
_entry.id   a78c9848cf4b2062ce9e64d20a32ff42
#
_cell.length_a   1.000
_cell.length_b   1.000
_cell.length_c   1.000
_cell.angle_alpha   90.00
_cell.angle_beta   90.00
_cell.angle_gamma   90.00
#
_symmetry.space_group_name_H-M   'P 1'
#
loop_
_entity.id
_entity.type
_entity.pdbx_description
1 polymer ?
#
loop_
_entity_poly.entity_id
_entity_poly.type
_entity_poly.pdbx_seq_one_letter_code
_entity_poly.pdbx_strand_id
1 'polypeptide(L)'
;MKYILSAIALLLSVSACKTLTQSSDQPALENTHWKLIALDQKPVDFGDNAFLELKDGDKISGKAACNSFFGEYEARSKSIKFSKIGSTKMFCNNLMDQENLILTNLQKANRYEIRYGMLYLYDSNMLLMTFKK
;
A
#
# COMPACT_ATOMS: atom_id res chain seq x y z
N MET A 1 -30.45 47.63 54.49
CA MET A 1 -30.78 46.43 53.78
C MET A 1 -30.36 46.62 52.33
N LYS A 2 -29.22 46.13 51.99
CA LYS A 2 -28.66 46.27 50.65
C LYS A 2 -28.32 44.85 50.16
N TYR A 3 -29.14 44.34 49.26
CA TYR A 3 -28.91 43.04 48.61
C TYR A 3 -27.89 43.22 47.49
N ILE A 4 -26.70 42.71 47.71
CA ILE A 4 -25.66 42.63 46.67
C ILE A 4 -25.88 41.35 45.93
N LEU A 5 -26.46 41.45 44.74
CA LEU A 5 -26.57 40.35 43.81
C LEU A 5 -25.22 40.15 43.15
N SER A 6 -24.50 39.13 43.61
CA SER A 6 -23.24 38.69 42.99
C SER A 6 -23.55 37.81 41.79
N ALA A 7 -23.49 38.39 40.61
CA ALA A 7 -23.61 37.63 39.39
C ALA A 7 -22.29 36.89 39.08
N ILE A 8 -22.29 35.60 39.39
CA ILE A 8 -21.20 34.73 38.96
C ILE A 8 -21.39 34.41 37.50
N ALA A 9 -20.66 35.10 36.66
CA ALA A 9 -20.57 34.75 35.22
C ALA A 9 -19.70 33.52 35.08
N LEU A 10 -20.34 32.36 34.89
CA LEU A 10 -19.68 31.10 34.56
C LEU A 10 -19.25 31.13 33.11
N LEU A 11 -17.98 31.46 32.85
CA LEU A 11 -17.33 31.38 31.56
C LEU A 11 -17.16 29.91 31.18
N LEU A 12 -18.09 29.43 30.39
CA LEU A 12 -17.95 28.13 29.68
C LEU A 12 -16.88 28.30 28.59
N SER A 13 -15.64 27.95 28.91
CA SER A 13 -14.58 27.79 27.95
C SER A 13 -14.85 26.53 27.12
N VAL A 14 -15.47 26.70 25.97
CA VAL A 14 -15.59 25.66 24.95
C VAL A 14 -14.20 25.41 24.37
N SER A 15 -13.51 24.43 24.93
CA SER A 15 -12.29 23.90 24.32
C SER A 15 -12.66 23.23 23.00
N ALA A 16 -12.58 24.00 21.90
CA ALA A 16 -12.65 23.45 20.57
C ALA A 16 -11.41 22.60 20.36
N CYS A 17 -11.53 21.29 20.62
CA CYS A 17 -10.60 20.31 20.05
C CYS A 17 -10.65 20.44 18.54
N LYS A 18 -9.72 21.20 17.97
CA LYS A 18 -9.41 21.09 16.55
C LYS A 18 -8.88 19.67 16.35
N THR A 19 -9.74 18.78 15.87
CA THR A 19 -9.30 17.53 15.25
C THR A 19 -8.39 17.95 14.11
N LEU A 20 -7.08 17.86 14.33
CA LEU A 20 -6.12 17.89 13.26
C LEU A 20 -6.46 16.67 12.40
N THR A 21 -7.25 16.91 11.36
CA THR A 21 -7.31 15.99 10.23
C THR A 21 -5.90 15.99 9.67
N GLN A 22 -5.10 15.07 10.15
CA GLN A 22 -3.86 14.69 9.53
C GLN A 22 -4.28 14.17 8.14
N SER A 23 -4.25 15.05 7.13
CA SER A 23 -4.23 14.59 5.77
C SER A 23 -2.99 13.72 5.67
N SER A 24 -3.19 12.41 5.73
CA SER A 24 -2.09 11.48 5.55
C SER A 24 -1.60 11.72 4.13
N ASP A 25 -0.42 12.30 4.01
CA ASP A 25 0.28 12.52 2.74
C ASP A 25 0.80 11.17 2.19
N GLN A 26 -0.03 10.13 2.39
CA GLN A 26 0.24 8.79 1.92
C GLN A 26 -0.11 8.72 0.44
N PRO A 27 0.73 8.11 -0.38
CA PRO A 27 0.39 7.88 -1.79
C PRO A 27 -0.87 7.03 -1.90
N ALA A 28 -1.64 7.29 -2.96
CA ALA A 28 -2.78 6.44 -3.29
C ALA A 28 -2.31 5.04 -3.70
N LEU A 29 -3.14 4.03 -3.45
CA LEU A 29 -2.86 2.67 -3.91
C LEU A 29 -2.79 2.62 -5.44
N GLU A 30 -3.74 3.27 -6.10
CA GLU A 30 -3.88 3.34 -7.54
C GLU A 30 -3.04 4.47 -8.15
N ASN A 31 -2.67 4.30 -9.41
CA ASN A 31 -1.93 5.28 -10.20
C ASN A 31 -0.61 5.73 -9.56
N THR A 32 -0.03 4.83 -8.76
CA THR A 32 1.29 4.99 -8.14
C THR A 32 2.23 3.92 -8.69
N HIS A 33 3.43 4.31 -9.04
CA HIS A 33 4.49 3.39 -9.44
C HIS A 33 5.18 2.83 -8.19
N TRP A 34 4.84 1.59 -7.84
CA TRP A 34 5.31 0.91 -6.65
C TRP A 34 6.55 0.07 -6.94
N LYS A 35 7.74 0.59 -6.66
CA LYS A 35 9.02 -0.12 -6.84
C LYS A 35 9.24 -1.14 -5.73
N LEU A 36 9.53 -2.39 -6.07
CA LEU A 36 9.82 -3.45 -5.11
C LEU A 36 11.14 -3.20 -4.39
N ILE A 37 11.15 -3.27 -3.06
CA ILE A 37 12.34 -3.06 -2.23
C ILE A 37 12.60 -4.20 -1.24
N ALA A 38 11.62 -5.07 -0.99
CA ALA A 38 11.84 -6.27 -0.19
C ALA A 38 10.91 -7.40 -0.65
N LEU A 39 11.44 -8.61 -0.61
CA LEU A 39 10.78 -9.85 -1.00
C LEU A 39 10.97 -10.87 0.13
N ASP A 40 9.86 -11.41 0.67
CA ASP A 40 9.87 -12.27 1.86
C ASP A 40 10.72 -11.69 3.01
N GLN A 41 10.53 -10.40 3.29
CA GLN A 41 11.22 -9.62 4.32
C GLN A 41 12.73 -9.45 4.11
N LYS A 42 13.26 -9.86 2.95
CA LYS A 42 14.67 -9.65 2.57
C LYS A 42 14.76 -8.47 1.61
N PRO A 43 15.64 -7.51 1.86
CA PRO A 43 15.87 -6.41 0.93
C PRO A 43 16.30 -6.92 -0.45
N VAL A 44 15.73 -6.32 -1.49
CA VAL A 44 16.09 -6.58 -2.90
C VAL A 44 16.25 -5.27 -3.64
N ASP A 45 17.09 -5.28 -4.67
CA ASP A 45 17.22 -4.17 -5.59
C ASP A 45 17.34 -4.68 -7.04
N PHE A 46 16.24 -4.56 -7.76
CA PHE A 46 16.16 -4.88 -9.19
C PHE A 46 16.13 -3.62 -10.06
N GLY A 47 16.45 -2.46 -9.49
CA GLY A 47 16.29 -1.17 -10.16
C GLY A 47 14.82 -0.96 -10.56
N ASP A 48 14.58 -0.52 -11.80
CA ASP A 48 13.23 -0.34 -12.35
C ASP A 48 12.70 -1.62 -13.02
N ASN A 49 13.31 -2.78 -12.75
CA ASN A 49 12.88 -4.06 -13.30
C ASN A 49 11.95 -4.85 -12.36
N ALA A 50 11.60 -4.30 -11.20
CA ALA A 50 10.59 -4.90 -10.33
C ALA A 50 9.68 -3.82 -9.75
N PHE A 51 8.47 -3.75 -10.27
CA PHE A 51 7.46 -2.79 -9.83
C PHE A 51 6.04 -3.30 -10.05
N LEU A 52 5.09 -2.68 -9.36
CA LEU A 52 3.66 -2.91 -9.47
C LEU A 52 2.94 -1.57 -9.66
N GLU A 53 2.01 -1.52 -10.59
CA GLU A 53 1.06 -0.42 -10.77
C GLU A 53 -0.36 -0.97 -10.76
N LEU A 54 -1.20 -0.39 -9.91
CA LEU A 54 -2.64 -0.62 -9.93
C LEU A 54 -3.28 0.54 -10.72
N LYS A 55 -4.09 0.21 -11.70
CA LYS A 55 -4.65 1.16 -12.66
C LYS A 55 -6.17 1.18 -12.59
N ASP A 56 -6.75 2.23 -13.11
CA ASP A 56 -8.20 2.32 -13.29
C ASP A 56 -8.77 1.10 -13.99
N GLY A 57 -10.01 0.72 -13.65
CA GLY A 57 -10.67 -0.45 -14.22
C GLY A 57 -10.17 -1.77 -13.65
N ASP A 58 -9.69 -1.77 -12.41
CA ASP A 58 -9.27 -2.97 -11.68
C ASP A 58 -8.12 -3.75 -12.37
N LYS A 59 -7.24 -3.03 -13.07
CA LYS A 59 -6.12 -3.61 -13.82
C LYS A 59 -4.80 -3.42 -13.09
N ILE A 60 -3.92 -4.40 -13.20
CA ILE A 60 -2.54 -4.30 -12.77
C ILE A 60 -1.58 -4.46 -13.96
N SER A 61 -0.44 -3.82 -13.84
CA SER A 61 0.72 -4.07 -14.67
C SER A 61 1.99 -3.93 -13.84
N GLY A 62 3.05 -4.52 -14.30
CA GLY A 62 4.33 -4.42 -13.61
C GLY A 62 5.43 -5.22 -14.27
N LYS A 63 6.53 -5.33 -13.57
CA LYS A 63 7.68 -6.13 -13.96
C LYS A 63 8.16 -6.95 -12.76
N ALA A 64 8.48 -8.21 -13.01
CA ALA A 64 8.86 -9.16 -11.96
C ALA A 64 10.32 -9.60 -12.14
N ALA A 65 11.24 -8.65 -12.03
CA ALA A 65 12.67 -8.80 -12.25
C ALA A 65 13.07 -9.06 -13.73
N CYS A 66 12.50 -10.04 -14.36
CA CYS A 66 12.75 -10.36 -15.77
C CYS A 66 11.57 -9.98 -16.67
N ASN A 67 10.43 -10.61 -16.44
CA ASN A 67 9.27 -10.48 -17.32
C ASN A 67 8.28 -9.42 -16.85
N SER A 68 7.60 -8.80 -17.79
CA SER A 68 6.42 -7.98 -17.52
C SER A 68 5.23 -8.88 -17.16
N PHE A 69 4.38 -8.39 -16.25
CA PHE A 69 3.13 -9.06 -15.90
C PHE A 69 1.95 -8.10 -15.99
N PHE A 70 0.78 -8.67 -16.09
CA PHE A 70 -0.51 -7.97 -16.12
C PHE A 70 -1.56 -8.84 -15.45
N GLY A 71 -2.66 -8.24 -15.07
CA GLY A 71 -3.77 -8.96 -14.43
C GLY A 71 -4.86 -8.02 -13.95
N GLU A 72 -5.63 -8.51 -13.01
CA GLU A 72 -6.72 -7.77 -12.37
C GLU A 72 -6.53 -7.77 -10.86
N TYR A 73 -7.14 -6.80 -10.18
CA TYR A 73 -7.18 -6.77 -8.72
C TYR A 73 -8.56 -6.33 -8.23
N GLU A 74 -8.87 -6.70 -7.01
CA GLU A 74 -9.97 -6.17 -6.23
C GLU A 74 -9.42 -5.70 -4.90
N ALA A 75 -9.75 -4.47 -4.48
CA ALA A 75 -9.36 -3.93 -3.19
C ALA A 75 -10.58 -3.35 -2.47
N ARG A 76 -10.77 -3.75 -1.20
CA ARG A 76 -11.81 -3.22 -0.32
C ARG A 76 -11.25 -3.04 1.08
N SER A 77 -11.28 -1.81 1.59
CA SER A 77 -10.68 -1.49 2.88
C SER A 77 -9.20 -1.89 2.90
N LYS A 78 -8.79 -2.87 3.70
CA LYS A 78 -7.42 -3.41 3.76
C LYS A 78 -7.25 -4.74 3.02
N SER A 79 -8.32 -5.28 2.47
CA SER A 79 -8.29 -6.52 1.68
C SER A 79 -7.86 -6.22 0.24
N ILE A 80 -7.07 -7.09 -0.33
CA ILE A 80 -6.68 -7.05 -1.73
C ILE A 80 -6.61 -8.46 -2.30
N LYS A 81 -6.97 -8.61 -3.56
CA LYS A 81 -6.86 -9.88 -4.28
C LYS A 81 -6.39 -9.59 -5.70
N PHE A 82 -5.36 -10.27 -6.11
CA PHE A 82 -4.87 -10.27 -7.49
C PHE A 82 -5.34 -11.52 -8.22
N SER A 83 -5.73 -11.40 -9.47
CA SER A 83 -6.27 -12.50 -10.27
C SER A 83 -5.89 -12.35 -11.74
N LYS A 84 -6.07 -13.42 -12.50
CA LYS A 84 -5.81 -13.45 -13.95
C LYS A 84 -4.41 -12.96 -14.31
N ILE A 85 -3.43 -13.26 -13.47
CA ILE A 85 -2.05 -12.81 -13.69
C ILE A 85 -1.44 -13.60 -14.86
N GLY A 86 -1.02 -12.86 -15.88
CA GLY A 86 -0.21 -13.37 -16.99
C GLY A 86 1.13 -12.66 -17.05
N SER A 87 2.11 -13.25 -17.69
CA SER A 87 3.42 -12.65 -17.88
C SER A 87 4.03 -13.00 -19.23
N THR A 88 4.96 -12.17 -19.71
CA THR A 88 5.85 -12.55 -20.81
C THR A 88 6.76 -13.71 -20.40
N LYS A 89 7.39 -14.38 -21.33
CA LYS A 89 8.12 -15.63 -21.09
C LYS A 89 9.56 -15.57 -21.62
N MET A 90 10.27 -14.49 -21.31
CA MET A 90 11.70 -14.43 -21.55
C MET A 90 12.45 -15.23 -20.47
N PHE A 91 13.58 -15.78 -20.83
CA PHE A 91 14.51 -16.39 -19.88
C PHE A 91 15.60 -15.40 -19.51
N CYS A 92 15.72 -15.08 -18.23
CA CYS A 92 16.79 -14.23 -17.67
C CYS A 92 17.60 -15.03 -16.69
N ASN A 93 18.88 -15.21 -17.00
CA ASN A 93 19.76 -15.97 -16.13
C ASN A 93 19.79 -15.38 -14.71
N ASN A 94 19.72 -16.24 -13.70
CA ASN A 94 19.74 -15.90 -12.26
C ASN A 94 18.55 -15.04 -11.75
N LEU A 95 17.50 -14.83 -12.55
CA LEU A 95 16.32 -14.04 -12.14
C LEU A 95 15.02 -14.85 -12.11
N MET A 96 15.02 -16.08 -12.61
CA MET A 96 13.77 -16.86 -12.74
C MET A 96 13.18 -17.24 -11.39
N ASP A 97 14.00 -17.53 -10.40
CA ASP A 97 13.52 -17.86 -9.04
C ASP A 97 12.87 -16.64 -8.38
N GLN A 98 13.48 -15.46 -8.52
CA GLN A 98 12.93 -14.20 -8.00
C GLN A 98 11.64 -13.83 -8.71
N GLU A 99 11.57 -13.99 -10.02
CA GLU A 99 10.34 -13.76 -10.78
C GLU A 99 9.21 -14.66 -10.30
N ASN A 100 9.47 -15.98 -10.19
CA ASN A 100 8.49 -16.93 -9.71
C ASN A 100 7.99 -16.59 -8.31
N LEU A 101 8.88 -16.14 -7.42
CA LEU A 101 8.53 -15.74 -6.07
C LEU A 101 7.68 -14.48 -6.06
N ILE A 102 8.02 -13.47 -6.86
CA ILE A 102 7.22 -12.23 -7.00
C ILE A 102 5.80 -12.56 -7.49
N LEU A 103 5.67 -13.33 -8.58
CA LEU A 103 4.37 -13.68 -9.14
C LEU A 103 3.54 -14.57 -8.20
N THR A 104 4.18 -15.50 -7.48
CA THR A 104 3.52 -16.33 -6.48
C THR A 104 3.04 -15.50 -5.30
N ASN A 105 3.84 -14.56 -4.82
CA ASN A 105 3.48 -13.68 -3.70
C ASN A 105 2.34 -12.72 -4.08
N LEU A 106 2.27 -12.24 -5.32
CA LEU A 106 1.11 -11.48 -5.80
C LEU A 106 -0.17 -12.33 -5.71
N GLN A 107 -0.13 -13.59 -6.13
CA GLN A 107 -1.29 -14.49 -6.07
C GLN A 107 -1.73 -14.82 -4.65
N LYS A 108 -0.79 -14.86 -3.69
CA LYS A 108 -1.07 -15.15 -2.28
C LYS A 108 -1.55 -13.94 -1.49
N ALA A 109 -1.20 -12.74 -1.93
CA ALA A 109 -1.52 -11.51 -1.20
C ALA A 109 -3.05 -11.36 -1.04
N ASN A 110 -3.48 -11.16 0.21
CA ASN A 110 -4.90 -10.99 0.56
C ASN A 110 -5.14 -9.75 1.45
N ARG A 111 -4.10 -9.06 1.89
CA ARG A 111 -4.18 -7.84 2.69
C ARG A 111 -3.08 -6.87 2.28
N TYR A 112 -3.37 -5.57 2.38
CA TYR A 112 -2.38 -4.53 2.14
C TYR A 112 -2.44 -3.42 3.18
N GLU A 113 -1.34 -2.71 3.32
CA GLU A 113 -1.23 -1.47 4.08
C GLU A 113 -0.38 -0.46 3.32
N ILE A 114 -0.77 0.82 3.41
CA ILE A 114 0.09 1.92 2.96
C ILE A 114 0.44 2.74 4.19
N ARG A 115 1.73 2.82 4.50
CA ARG A 115 2.24 3.64 5.61
C ARG A 115 3.66 4.11 5.32
N TYR A 116 3.99 5.30 5.77
CA TYR A 116 5.31 5.92 5.56
C TYR A 116 5.75 5.95 4.08
N GLY A 117 4.80 6.17 3.16
CA GLY A 117 5.08 6.18 1.72
C GLY A 117 5.36 4.82 1.09
N MET A 118 5.15 3.73 1.82
CA MET A 118 5.40 2.37 1.36
C MET A 118 4.12 1.56 1.30
N LEU A 119 4.05 0.66 0.32
CA LEU A 119 3.01 -0.36 0.18
C LEU A 119 3.55 -1.70 0.69
N TYR A 120 2.81 -2.31 1.60
CA TYR A 120 3.06 -3.62 2.17
C TYR A 120 1.97 -4.58 1.73
N LEU A 121 2.36 -5.73 1.16
CA LEU A 121 1.46 -6.82 0.79
C LEU A 121 1.67 -8.02 1.71
N TYR A 122 0.56 -8.57 2.21
CA TYR A 122 0.55 -9.66 3.17
C TYR A 122 -0.29 -10.84 2.69
N ASP A 123 0.12 -12.03 3.08
CA ASP A 123 -0.77 -13.18 3.23
C ASP A 123 -1.15 -13.28 4.71
N SER A 124 -2.38 -12.88 5.05
CA SER A 124 -2.86 -12.76 6.43
C SER A 124 -1.94 -11.86 7.28
N ASN A 125 -1.10 -12.42 8.12
CA ASN A 125 -0.14 -11.68 8.95
C ASN A 125 1.30 -11.77 8.44
N MET A 126 1.55 -12.56 7.42
CA MET A 126 2.88 -12.74 6.86
C MET A 126 3.16 -11.68 5.78
N LEU A 127 4.19 -10.87 6.00
CA LEU A 127 4.64 -9.89 5.04
C LEU A 127 5.33 -10.58 3.86
N LEU A 128 4.78 -10.43 2.67
CA LEU A 128 5.29 -11.02 1.44
C LEU A 128 6.19 -10.05 0.65
N MET A 129 5.73 -8.82 0.47
CA MET A 129 6.43 -7.83 -0.36
C MET A 129 6.30 -6.43 0.22
N THR A 130 7.34 -5.65 0.05
CA THR A 130 7.35 -4.22 0.38
C THR A 130 7.78 -3.41 -0.83
N PHE A 131 7.04 -2.36 -1.09
CA PHE A 131 7.29 -1.44 -2.20
C PHE A 131 7.43 -0.02 -1.68
N LYS A 132 8.16 0.80 -2.41
CA LYS A 132 8.21 2.27 -2.23
C LYS A 132 7.66 2.98 -3.47
N LYS A 133 7.19 4.18 -3.27
CA LYS A 133 6.83 5.10 -4.35
C LYS A 133 8.08 5.64 -5.04
#